data_cb931f72232ddfcc9b2e56d32ac6605a
#
_entry.id   cb931f72232ddfcc9b2e56d32ac6605a
#
_cell.length_a   1.000
_cell.length_b   1.000
_cell.length_c   1.000
_cell.angle_alpha   90.00
_cell.angle_beta   90.00
_cell.angle_gamma   90.00
#
_symmetry.space_group_name_H-M   'P 1'
#
loop_
_entity.id
_entity.type
_entity.pdbx_description
1 polymer ?
#
loop_
_entity_poly.entity_id
_entity_poly.type
_entity_poly.pdbx_seq_one_letter_code
_entity_poly.pdbx_strand_id
1 'polypeptide(L)'
;MFDVSAVVACDAELEAVVGARPGAIMLKSIRFLDEHCARFLACSPFAVIGTATGDGSLQTIALGGEPGHVEPRFDTVLEVGDLSGKDVVDRAPAGLIALVPGYGETLRINGRLRVRDNVATLDVGEALLHCAKAVMRSELWTAPGTPEPGGGAAVPAVAAFLADAPFVVLVSTDADGHADASPKGDPPGLVRQIDDTTIAIADRPGNRRTDTLHNLMDDPRIALLAMQPGSHYVAEIRGTARVCTDDALLESMRLRDRTPKVALVIDVEHREIRNEPALFAADLWNPTRRIADSALPRAATIWADHVRRNTDSGTGAKVARRLVSKRALAAGVAYDYRTNL
;
A
#
# COMPACT_ATOMS: atom_id res chain seq x y z
N MET A 1 0.84 -6.66 29.85
CA MET A 1 -0.24 -7.17 28.98
C MET A 1 -0.84 -5.95 28.32
N PHE A 2 -1.00 -5.94 27.02
CA PHE A 2 -1.57 -4.80 26.30
C PHE A 2 -3.10 -4.84 26.39
N ASP A 3 -3.74 -3.67 26.57
CA ASP A 3 -5.21 -3.57 26.53
C ASP A 3 -5.67 -3.37 25.08
N VAL A 4 -5.77 -4.46 24.33
CA VAL A 4 -6.22 -4.44 22.94
C VAL A 4 -7.73 -4.12 22.80
N SER A 5 -8.45 -3.89 23.90
CA SER A 5 -9.83 -3.42 23.89
C SER A 5 -9.96 -1.90 23.86
N ALA A 6 -8.86 -1.16 24.04
CA ALA A 6 -8.81 0.31 23.87
C ALA A 6 -8.91 0.67 22.38
N VAL A 7 -10.10 0.53 21.80
CA VAL A 7 -10.36 0.69 20.37
C VAL A 7 -11.08 2.00 20.07
N VAL A 8 -10.77 2.54 18.88
CA VAL A 8 -11.51 3.65 18.27
C VAL A 8 -12.75 3.07 17.58
N ALA A 9 -13.93 3.60 17.91
CA ALA A 9 -15.20 3.02 17.49
C ALA A 9 -15.87 3.76 16.31
N CYS A 10 -15.45 4.97 15.99
CA CYS A 10 -16.05 5.77 14.91
C CYS A 10 -15.09 6.82 14.35
N ASP A 11 -15.43 7.38 13.19
CA ASP A 11 -14.66 8.43 12.52
C ASP A 11 -14.39 9.66 13.38
N ALA A 12 -15.36 10.09 14.21
CA ALA A 12 -15.18 11.25 15.06
C ALA A 12 -14.09 11.03 16.13
N GLU A 13 -14.05 9.84 16.74
CA GLU A 13 -12.99 9.45 17.67
C GLU A 13 -11.65 9.30 16.93
N LEU A 14 -11.66 8.69 15.76
CA LEU A 14 -10.49 8.53 14.92
C LEU A 14 -9.87 9.89 14.60
N GLU A 15 -10.66 10.83 14.09
CA GLU A 15 -10.21 12.17 13.75
C GLU A 15 -9.74 12.98 14.96
N ALA A 16 -10.31 12.76 16.14
CA ALA A 16 -9.84 13.37 17.38
C ALA A 16 -8.40 12.93 17.72
N VAL A 17 -8.03 11.68 17.40
CA VAL A 17 -6.69 11.13 17.67
C VAL A 17 -5.71 11.47 16.55
N VAL A 18 -6.03 11.14 15.29
CA VAL A 18 -5.09 11.25 14.17
C VAL A 18 -5.19 12.58 13.41
N GLY A 19 -6.28 13.33 13.61
CA GLY A 19 -6.63 14.55 12.89
C GLY A 19 -7.44 14.27 11.63
N ALA A 20 -8.28 15.23 11.24
CA ALA A 20 -9.09 15.15 10.04
C ALA A 20 -8.24 15.06 8.77
N ARG A 21 -8.79 14.44 7.73
CA ARG A 21 -8.16 14.34 6.38
C ARG A 21 -8.00 15.74 5.77
N PRO A 22 -6.77 16.20 5.47
CA PRO A 22 -6.61 17.51 4.84
C PRO A 22 -7.14 17.50 3.42
N GLY A 23 -8.11 18.37 3.09
CA GLY A 23 -8.70 18.43 1.75
C GLY A 23 -7.68 18.60 0.63
N ALA A 24 -6.61 19.37 0.85
CA ALA A 24 -5.53 19.52 -0.13
C ALA A 24 -4.78 18.20 -0.45
N ILE A 25 -4.74 17.26 0.48
CA ILE A 25 -4.15 15.93 0.26
C ILE A 25 -5.07 15.07 -0.60
N MET A 26 -6.38 15.14 -0.37
CA MET A 26 -7.37 14.38 -1.15
C MET A 26 -7.38 14.80 -2.62
N LEU A 27 -7.06 16.06 -2.92
CA LEU A 27 -6.95 16.56 -4.30
C LEU A 27 -5.76 15.99 -5.10
N LYS A 28 -4.84 15.26 -4.46
CA LYS A 28 -3.72 14.60 -5.17
C LYS A 28 -4.14 13.33 -5.89
N SER A 29 -5.39 12.90 -5.81
CA SER A 29 -5.94 11.78 -6.56
C SER A 29 -6.74 12.24 -7.78
N ILE A 30 -6.75 11.40 -8.81
CA ILE A 30 -7.51 11.58 -10.05
C ILE A 30 -8.33 10.31 -10.32
N ARG A 31 -9.36 10.42 -11.17
CA ARG A 31 -10.28 9.30 -11.46
C ARG A 31 -9.98 8.60 -12.79
N PHE A 32 -8.77 8.75 -13.30
CA PHE A 32 -8.31 8.18 -14.56
C PHE A 32 -6.79 8.00 -14.51
N LEU A 33 -6.24 7.27 -15.45
CA LEU A 33 -4.80 7.08 -15.61
C LEU A 33 -4.26 8.15 -16.56
N ASP A 34 -3.46 9.05 -16.03
CA ASP A 34 -2.79 10.07 -16.85
C ASP A 34 -1.42 9.56 -17.34
N GLU A 35 -0.73 10.41 -18.09
CA GLU A 35 0.60 10.09 -18.60
C GLU A 35 1.63 9.79 -17.51
N HIS A 36 1.45 10.33 -16.29
CA HIS A 36 2.32 10.00 -15.16
C HIS A 36 2.05 8.57 -14.66
N CYS A 37 0.77 8.18 -14.56
CA CYS A 37 0.38 6.82 -14.22
C CYS A 37 0.89 5.82 -15.26
N ALA A 38 0.67 6.11 -16.55
CA ALA A 38 1.14 5.25 -17.64
C ALA A 38 2.66 5.08 -17.64
N ARG A 39 3.40 6.18 -17.45
CA ARG A 39 4.87 6.13 -17.36
C ARG A 39 5.37 5.37 -16.13
N PHE A 40 4.69 5.51 -14.98
CA PHE A 40 5.01 4.77 -13.77
C PHE A 40 4.83 3.26 -14.00
N LEU A 41 3.69 2.85 -14.55
CA LEU A 41 3.38 1.45 -14.85
C LEU A 41 4.36 0.86 -15.87
N ALA A 42 4.74 1.62 -16.90
CA ALA A 42 5.73 1.20 -17.88
C ALA A 42 7.13 0.96 -17.27
N CYS A 43 7.42 1.50 -16.08
CA CYS A 43 8.64 1.24 -15.31
C CYS A 43 8.45 0.17 -14.23
N SER A 44 7.22 -0.26 -13.95
CA SER A 44 6.91 -1.17 -12.84
C SER A 44 6.96 -2.64 -13.27
N PRO A 45 7.86 -3.44 -12.70
CA PRO A 45 7.89 -4.89 -12.91
C PRO A 45 7.04 -5.65 -11.90
N PHE A 46 6.50 -4.99 -10.85
CA PHE A 46 5.82 -5.66 -9.76
C PHE A 46 4.67 -4.82 -9.22
N ALA A 47 3.56 -5.49 -8.97
CA ALA A 47 2.43 -4.90 -8.30
C ALA A 47 1.78 -5.90 -7.33
N VAL A 48 1.03 -5.39 -6.36
CA VAL A 48 0.16 -6.19 -5.50
C VAL A 48 -1.26 -5.67 -5.67
N ILE A 49 -2.18 -6.56 -6.03
CA ILE A 49 -3.61 -6.26 -6.06
C ILE A 49 -4.31 -6.93 -4.89
N GLY A 50 -5.16 -6.19 -4.22
CA GLY A 50 -6.05 -6.69 -3.17
C GLY A 50 -7.50 -6.68 -3.64
N THR A 51 -8.26 -7.72 -3.34
CA THR A 51 -9.66 -7.85 -3.72
C THR A 51 -10.40 -8.82 -2.81
N ALA A 52 -11.73 -8.85 -2.93
CA ALA A 52 -12.55 -9.84 -2.23
C ALA A 52 -12.51 -11.21 -2.94
N THR A 53 -12.61 -12.26 -2.14
CA THR A 53 -12.79 -13.66 -2.55
C THR A 53 -14.27 -14.01 -2.65
N GLY A 54 -14.59 -15.21 -3.18
CA GLY A 54 -15.97 -15.69 -3.31
C GLY A 54 -16.70 -15.87 -1.98
N ASP A 55 -16.00 -16.12 -0.88
CA ASP A 55 -16.55 -16.19 0.46
C ASP A 55 -16.65 -14.82 1.17
N GLY A 56 -16.22 -13.76 0.49
CA GLY A 56 -16.27 -12.39 0.99
C GLY A 56 -15.09 -11.97 1.84
N SER A 57 -14.09 -12.83 2.09
CA SER A 57 -12.85 -12.42 2.72
C SER A 57 -12.01 -11.55 1.76
N LEU A 58 -11.01 -10.85 2.27
CA LEU A 58 -10.05 -10.13 1.43
C LEU A 58 -8.82 -11.01 1.17
N GLN A 59 -8.18 -10.79 0.02
CA GLN A 59 -6.93 -11.45 -0.35
C GLN A 59 -5.97 -10.49 -1.02
N THR A 60 -4.70 -10.91 -1.10
CA THR A 60 -3.66 -10.21 -1.87
C THR A 60 -3.10 -11.13 -2.95
N ILE A 61 -2.89 -10.60 -4.14
CA ILE A 61 -2.30 -11.29 -5.28
C ILE A 61 -1.10 -10.48 -5.75
N ALA A 62 0.07 -11.08 -5.76
CA ALA A 62 1.26 -10.48 -6.33
C ALA A 62 1.27 -10.68 -7.86
N LEU A 63 1.64 -9.65 -8.57
CA LEU A 63 1.76 -9.58 -10.02
C LEU A 63 3.21 -9.22 -10.36
N GLY A 64 3.86 -9.99 -11.20
CA GLY A 64 5.25 -9.76 -11.55
C GLY A 64 5.55 -10.12 -13.00
N GLY A 65 6.44 -9.38 -13.62
CA GLY A 65 6.82 -9.56 -15.01
C GLY A 65 7.85 -8.53 -15.47
N GLU A 66 8.04 -8.41 -16.76
CA GLU A 66 8.82 -7.29 -17.29
C GLU A 66 8.13 -5.96 -16.98
N PRO A 67 8.89 -4.85 -16.86
CA PRO A 67 8.30 -3.53 -16.67
C PRO A 67 7.21 -3.24 -17.71
N GLY A 68 6.05 -2.80 -17.25
CA GLY A 68 4.88 -2.56 -18.10
C GLY A 68 3.94 -3.77 -18.27
N HIS A 69 4.16 -4.89 -17.55
CA HIS A 69 3.26 -6.05 -17.60
C HIS A 69 1.83 -5.76 -17.09
N VAL A 70 1.67 -4.74 -16.27
CA VAL A 70 0.37 -4.14 -15.91
C VAL A 70 0.27 -2.83 -16.69
N GLU A 71 -0.70 -2.72 -17.59
CA GLU A 71 -0.73 -1.60 -18.53
C GLU A 71 -2.11 -0.94 -18.68
N PRO A 72 -2.19 0.38 -18.90
CA PRO A 72 -3.42 1.05 -19.27
C PRO A 72 -3.90 0.58 -20.65
N ARG A 73 -5.13 0.08 -20.73
CA ARG A 73 -5.83 -0.14 -22.01
C ARG A 73 -6.52 1.13 -22.48
N PHE A 74 -7.07 1.86 -21.51
CA PHE A 74 -7.69 3.18 -21.68
C PHE A 74 -7.36 4.01 -20.44
N ASP A 75 -7.72 5.26 -20.44
CA ASP A 75 -7.51 6.15 -19.29
C ASP A 75 -8.30 5.73 -18.03
N THR A 76 -9.35 4.93 -18.19
CA THR A 76 -10.19 4.40 -17.10
C THR A 76 -10.15 2.88 -16.97
N VAL A 77 -9.30 2.19 -17.73
CA VAL A 77 -9.18 0.72 -17.69
C VAL A 77 -7.72 0.30 -17.66
N LEU A 78 -7.36 -0.40 -16.60
CA LEU A 78 -6.04 -1.01 -16.42
C LEU A 78 -6.13 -2.52 -16.70
N GLU A 79 -5.27 -3.05 -17.57
CA GLU A 79 -5.10 -4.50 -17.70
C GLU A 79 -4.18 -5.00 -16.59
N VAL A 80 -4.69 -5.98 -15.84
CA VAL A 80 -3.98 -6.60 -14.71
C VAL A 80 -3.30 -7.90 -15.14
N GLY A 81 -3.87 -8.56 -16.16
CA GLY A 81 -3.35 -9.81 -16.72
C GLY A 81 -4.17 -11.04 -16.32
N ASP A 82 -3.54 -12.20 -16.44
CA ASP A 82 -4.17 -13.49 -16.15
C ASP A 82 -4.21 -13.75 -14.63
N LEU A 83 -5.40 -13.91 -14.08
CA LEU A 83 -5.65 -14.30 -12.69
C LEU A 83 -6.25 -15.72 -12.59
N SER A 84 -6.02 -16.59 -13.57
CA SER A 84 -6.47 -17.97 -13.56
C SER A 84 -6.01 -18.70 -12.29
N GLY A 85 -6.90 -19.47 -11.70
CA GLY A 85 -6.61 -20.22 -10.46
C GLY A 85 -6.60 -19.36 -9.19
N LYS A 86 -6.90 -18.05 -9.29
CA LYS A 86 -7.15 -17.20 -8.14
C LYS A 86 -8.66 -17.11 -7.88
N ASP A 87 -9.03 -17.06 -6.61
CA ASP A 87 -10.43 -16.84 -6.20
C ASP A 87 -10.77 -15.35 -6.34
N VAL A 88 -11.12 -14.94 -7.56
CA VAL A 88 -11.48 -13.55 -7.88
C VAL A 88 -12.93 -13.45 -8.31
N VAL A 89 -13.61 -12.41 -7.85
CA VAL A 89 -15.01 -12.16 -8.12
C VAL A 89 -15.14 -11.03 -9.14
N ASP A 90 -15.95 -11.25 -10.20
CA ASP A 90 -16.24 -10.19 -11.15
C ASP A 90 -16.96 -9.02 -10.46
N ARG A 91 -16.54 -7.78 -10.77
CA ARG A 91 -16.99 -6.53 -10.16
C ARG A 91 -16.64 -6.36 -8.68
N ALA A 92 -15.82 -7.23 -8.10
CA ALA A 92 -15.32 -7.02 -6.75
C ALA A 92 -14.53 -5.70 -6.65
N PRO A 93 -14.60 -5.01 -5.49
CA PRO A 93 -13.70 -3.90 -5.22
C PRO A 93 -12.25 -4.37 -5.24
N ALA A 94 -11.36 -3.56 -5.78
CA ALA A 94 -9.95 -3.88 -5.81
C ALA A 94 -9.07 -2.64 -5.68
N GLY A 95 -7.96 -2.80 -4.98
CA GLY A 95 -6.90 -1.80 -4.86
C GLY A 95 -5.57 -2.40 -5.31
N LEU A 96 -4.81 -1.65 -6.09
CA LEU A 96 -3.51 -2.07 -6.62
C LEU A 96 -2.43 -1.10 -6.17
N ILE A 97 -1.29 -1.65 -5.73
CA ILE A 97 -0.04 -0.91 -5.50
C ILE A 97 1.00 -1.40 -6.49
N ALA A 98 1.51 -0.51 -7.33
CA ALA A 98 2.63 -0.76 -8.21
C ALA A 98 3.93 -0.23 -7.58
N LEU A 99 5.01 -1.00 -7.73
CA LEU A 99 6.35 -0.70 -7.23
C LEU A 99 7.34 -0.56 -8.38
N VAL A 100 8.24 0.40 -8.27
CA VAL A 100 9.34 0.58 -9.24
C VAL A 100 10.66 0.50 -8.47
N PRO A 101 11.55 -0.46 -8.79
CA PRO A 101 12.84 -0.60 -8.12
C PRO A 101 13.67 0.68 -8.15
N GLY A 102 14.14 1.12 -6.98
CA GLY A 102 14.91 2.34 -6.82
C GLY A 102 14.08 3.62 -6.70
N TYR A 103 12.77 3.60 -6.99
CA TYR A 103 11.89 4.76 -6.80
C TYR A 103 11.22 4.70 -5.42
N GLY A 104 11.11 5.85 -4.75
CA GLY A 104 10.61 5.88 -3.37
C GLY A 104 9.09 5.82 -3.27
N GLU A 105 8.39 6.51 -4.16
CA GLU A 105 6.93 6.55 -4.17
C GLU A 105 6.34 5.28 -4.80
N THR A 106 5.08 4.99 -4.46
CA THR A 106 4.30 3.89 -5.04
C THR A 106 3.06 4.45 -5.73
N LEU A 107 2.64 3.83 -6.82
CA LEU A 107 1.39 4.21 -7.49
C LEU A 107 0.26 3.32 -6.98
N ARG A 108 -0.80 3.95 -6.44
CA ARG A 108 -2.03 3.28 -6.06
C ARG A 108 -3.11 3.51 -7.09
N ILE A 109 -3.81 2.43 -7.46
CA ILE A 109 -4.95 2.46 -8.37
C ILE A 109 -6.06 1.65 -7.72
N ASN A 110 -7.17 2.29 -7.39
CA ASN A 110 -8.35 1.67 -6.81
C ASN A 110 -9.48 1.64 -7.83
N GLY A 111 -10.33 0.60 -7.77
CA GLY A 111 -11.44 0.46 -8.68
C GLY A 111 -12.22 -0.83 -8.48
N ARG A 112 -12.74 -1.38 -9.58
CA ARG A 112 -13.47 -2.65 -9.58
C ARG A 112 -12.89 -3.60 -10.62
N LEU A 113 -12.62 -4.83 -10.21
CA LEU A 113 -12.18 -5.89 -11.12
C LEU A 113 -13.28 -6.23 -12.14
N ARG A 114 -12.83 -6.53 -13.37
CA ARG A 114 -13.61 -7.28 -14.34
C ARG A 114 -12.82 -8.48 -14.78
N VAL A 115 -13.44 -9.63 -14.76
CA VAL A 115 -12.81 -10.88 -15.17
C VAL A 115 -13.56 -11.43 -16.39
N ARG A 116 -12.86 -11.56 -17.52
CA ARG A 116 -13.40 -12.14 -18.75
C ARG A 116 -12.35 -13.04 -19.38
N ASP A 117 -12.72 -14.25 -19.70
CA ASP A 117 -11.84 -15.23 -20.37
C ASP A 117 -10.47 -15.35 -19.68
N ASN A 118 -10.46 -15.36 -18.33
CA ASN A 118 -9.32 -15.39 -17.42
C ASN A 118 -8.45 -14.11 -17.42
N VAL A 119 -8.73 -13.13 -18.24
CA VAL A 119 -8.06 -11.83 -18.22
C VAL A 119 -8.78 -10.90 -17.26
N ALA A 120 -8.04 -10.35 -16.32
CA ALA A 120 -8.54 -9.37 -15.39
C ALA A 120 -8.19 -7.95 -15.85
N THR A 121 -9.16 -7.07 -15.75
CA THR A 121 -8.99 -5.62 -15.90
C THR A 121 -9.53 -4.93 -14.66
N LEU A 122 -9.02 -3.74 -14.38
CA LEU A 122 -9.49 -2.88 -13.28
C LEU A 122 -10.14 -1.64 -13.90
N ASP A 123 -11.45 -1.48 -13.69
CA ASP A 123 -12.16 -0.22 -13.97
C ASP A 123 -11.69 0.79 -12.93
N VAL A 124 -10.97 1.81 -13.36
CA VAL A 124 -10.30 2.77 -12.48
C VAL A 124 -11.28 3.77 -11.91
N GLY A 125 -11.35 3.81 -10.59
CA GLY A 125 -12.12 4.81 -9.83
C GLY A 125 -11.24 5.89 -9.23
N GLU A 126 -10.01 5.53 -8.85
CA GLU A 126 -9.03 6.46 -8.26
C GLU A 126 -7.61 6.04 -8.63
N ALA A 127 -6.76 7.01 -8.93
CA ALA A 127 -5.32 6.82 -9.07
C ALA A 127 -4.57 7.93 -8.33
N LEU A 128 -3.52 7.56 -7.58
CA LEU A 128 -2.67 8.50 -6.85
C LEU A 128 -1.28 7.98 -6.59
N LEU A 129 -0.33 8.90 -6.48
CA LEU A 129 1.02 8.59 -6.06
C LEU A 129 1.12 8.70 -4.53
N HIS A 130 1.49 7.61 -3.86
CA HIS A 130 1.80 7.57 -2.43
C HIS A 130 3.15 8.23 -2.14
N CYS A 131 3.34 8.74 -0.91
CA CYS A 131 4.63 9.26 -0.47
C CYS A 131 5.65 8.13 -0.26
N ALA A 132 6.93 8.47 -0.36
CA ALA A 132 8.03 7.53 -0.27
C ALA A 132 8.28 6.97 1.15
N LYS A 133 7.61 7.46 2.19
CA LYS A 133 7.96 7.16 3.58
C LYS A 133 7.97 5.67 3.93
N ALA A 134 7.01 4.89 3.43
CA ALA A 134 6.98 3.45 3.68
C ALA A 134 8.20 2.75 3.06
N VAL A 135 8.51 3.06 1.80
CA VAL A 135 9.67 2.52 1.08
C VAL A 135 10.99 2.95 1.73
N MET A 136 11.08 4.22 2.17
CA MET A 136 12.29 4.75 2.81
C MET A 136 12.54 4.15 4.20
N ARG A 137 11.50 4.04 5.05
CA ARG A 137 11.65 3.46 6.40
C ARG A 137 11.97 1.97 6.37
N SER A 138 11.39 1.25 5.42
CA SER A 138 11.64 -0.18 5.21
C SER A 138 12.98 -0.46 4.53
N GLU A 139 13.68 0.56 4.03
CA GLU A 139 14.88 0.40 3.20
C GLU A 139 14.66 -0.60 2.05
N LEU A 140 13.46 -0.59 1.46
CA LEU A 140 12.97 -1.62 0.54
C LEU A 140 13.93 -1.95 -0.60
N TRP A 141 14.69 -0.96 -1.08
CA TRP A 141 15.59 -1.10 -2.22
C TRP A 141 17.06 -1.33 -1.84
N THR A 142 17.36 -1.68 -0.59
CA THR A 142 18.76 -1.87 -0.15
C THR A 142 19.27 -3.30 -0.31
N ALA A 143 18.39 -4.26 -0.62
CA ALA A 143 18.76 -5.66 -0.79
C ALA A 143 19.86 -5.86 -1.84
N PRO A 144 20.82 -6.77 -1.59
CA PRO A 144 21.94 -7.02 -2.51
C PRO A 144 21.54 -7.77 -3.78
N GLY A 145 20.35 -8.30 -3.87
CA GLY A 145 19.82 -9.07 -5.00
C GLY A 145 18.85 -10.16 -4.56
N THR A 146 18.19 -10.79 -5.52
CA THR A 146 17.31 -11.94 -5.27
C THR A 146 18.16 -13.21 -5.10
N PRO A 147 17.92 -14.06 -4.09
CA PRO A 147 18.57 -15.35 -4.01
C PRO A 147 18.23 -16.22 -5.23
N GLU A 148 19.19 -17.04 -5.67
CA GLU A 148 18.96 -17.98 -6.77
C GLU A 148 17.79 -18.91 -6.48
N PRO A 149 16.91 -19.17 -7.45
CA PRO A 149 15.85 -20.15 -7.33
C PRO A 149 16.46 -21.56 -7.07
N GLY A 150 16.04 -22.23 -6.03
CA GLY A 150 16.47 -23.61 -5.75
C GLY A 150 17.63 -23.77 -4.77
N GLY A 151 18.13 -22.72 -4.18
CA GLY A 151 19.11 -22.82 -3.10
C GLY A 151 18.47 -23.34 -1.82
N GLY A 152 18.13 -24.61 -1.72
CA GLY A 152 17.71 -25.46 -0.60
C GLY A 152 17.36 -24.85 0.79
N ALA A 153 17.08 -23.56 0.85
CA ALA A 153 16.70 -22.89 2.09
C ALA A 153 15.33 -23.40 2.55
N ALA A 154 15.25 -23.83 3.80
CA ALA A 154 13.99 -24.22 4.41
C ALA A 154 12.99 -23.07 4.35
N VAL A 155 11.70 -23.38 4.14
CA VAL A 155 10.62 -22.40 4.22
C VAL A 155 10.68 -21.76 5.61
N PRO A 156 10.80 -20.42 5.72
CA PRO A 156 10.87 -19.77 7.02
C PRO A 156 9.58 -19.98 7.83
N ALA A 157 9.68 -20.00 9.15
CA ALA A 157 8.48 -19.94 9.98
C ALA A 157 7.78 -18.59 9.77
N VAL A 158 6.44 -18.60 9.64
CA VAL A 158 5.65 -17.40 9.35
C VAL A 158 5.93 -16.27 10.37
N ALA A 159 5.98 -16.61 11.67
CA ALA A 159 6.22 -15.62 12.72
C ALA A 159 7.61 -14.96 12.60
N ALA A 160 8.66 -15.75 12.31
CA ALA A 160 10.01 -15.20 12.09
C ALA A 160 10.05 -14.31 10.84
N PHE A 161 9.43 -14.75 9.73
CA PHE A 161 9.36 -13.96 8.52
C PHE A 161 8.65 -12.63 8.73
N LEU A 162 7.50 -12.64 9.44
CA LEU A 162 6.76 -11.41 9.75
C LEU A 162 7.54 -10.45 10.64
N ALA A 163 8.31 -10.97 11.62
CA ALA A 163 9.13 -10.15 12.49
C ALA A 163 10.24 -9.40 11.72
N ASP A 164 10.78 -10.03 10.68
CA ASP A 164 11.85 -9.48 9.85
C ASP A 164 11.35 -8.70 8.62
N ALA A 165 10.06 -8.86 8.24
CA ALA A 165 9.49 -8.19 7.08
C ALA A 165 9.30 -6.67 7.35
N PRO A 166 10.04 -5.79 6.65
CA PRO A 166 9.97 -4.35 6.89
C PRO A 166 8.90 -3.66 6.06
N PHE A 167 8.24 -4.37 5.13
CA PHE A 167 7.28 -3.78 4.21
C PHE A 167 6.06 -4.68 4.02
N VAL A 168 4.88 -4.08 4.10
CA VAL A 168 3.62 -4.76 3.81
C VAL A 168 2.74 -3.93 2.89
N VAL A 169 1.95 -4.59 2.04
CA VAL A 169 0.79 -4.01 1.37
C VAL A 169 -0.45 -4.48 2.11
N LEU A 170 -1.19 -3.54 2.69
CA LEU A 170 -2.40 -3.81 3.44
C LEU A 170 -3.62 -3.39 2.61
N VAL A 171 -4.62 -4.25 2.56
CA VAL A 171 -5.88 -4.08 1.82
C VAL A 171 -7.02 -3.96 2.81
N SER A 172 -7.89 -3.01 2.60
CA SER A 172 -9.13 -2.78 3.35
C SER A 172 -10.24 -2.31 2.41
N THR A 173 -11.48 -2.38 2.85
CA THR A 173 -12.66 -1.91 2.12
C THR A 173 -13.49 -0.99 2.99
N ASP A 174 -14.20 -0.04 2.37
CA ASP A 174 -15.21 0.79 3.06
C ASP A 174 -16.63 0.21 2.93
N ALA A 175 -17.60 0.83 3.59
CA ALA A 175 -19.01 0.42 3.55
C ALA A 175 -19.64 0.49 2.14
N ASP A 176 -19.12 1.36 1.28
CA ASP A 176 -19.58 1.53 -0.10
C ASP A 176 -18.96 0.49 -1.06
N GLY A 177 -18.07 -0.36 -0.52
CA GLY A 177 -17.37 -1.39 -1.27
C GLY A 177 -16.30 -0.80 -2.19
N HIS A 178 -15.60 0.26 -1.76
CA HIS A 178 -14.36 0.67 -2.38
C HIS A 178 -13.19 0.00 -1.67
N ALA A 179 -12.27 -0.56 -2.43
CA ALA A 179 -11.05 -1.14 -1.88
C ALA A 179 -9.92 -0.12 -1.89
N ASP A 180 -9.05 -0.25 -0.89
CA ASP A 180 -7.83 0.48 -0.73
C ASP A 180 -6.65 -0.48 -0.52
N ALA A 181 -5.58 -0.29 -1.27
CA ALA A 181 -4.30 -0.93 -1.02
C ALA A 181 -3.30 0.11 -0.52
N SER A 182 -2.77 -0.09 0.67
CA SER A 182 -1.88 0.87 1.33
C SER A 182 -0.53 0.26 1.70
N PRO A 183 0.59 0.86 1.26
CA PRO A 183 1.92 0.43 1.68
C PRO A 183 2.19 0.88 3.11
N LYS A 184 2.69 -0.01 3.95
CA LYS A 184 3.25 0.31 5.26
C LYS A 184 4.68 -0.19 5.33
N GLY A 185 5.56 0.59 5.93
CA GLY A 185 6.97 0.23 6.01
C GLY A 185 7.65 0.88 7.20
N ASP A 186 8.42 0.08 7.90
CA ASP A 186 9.27 0.41 9.04
C ASP A 186 10.51 -0.50 9.00
N PRO A 187 11.54 -0.27 9.79
CA PRO A 187 12.56 -1.29 10.05
C PRO A 187 11.95 -2.62 10.50
N PRO A 188 12.70 -3.74 10.48
CA PRO A 188 12.26 -5.01 11.06
C PRO A 188 11.58 -4.83 12.42
N GLY A 189 10.47 -5.55 12.63
CA GLY A 189 9.55 -5.33 13.74
C GLY A 189 8.33 -4.48 13.38
N LEU A 190 8.11 -4.18 12.08
CA LEU A 190 6.88 -3.56 11.57
C LEU A 190 5.64 -4.35 12.01
N VAL A 191 5.68 -5.66 11.87
CA VAL A 191 4.63 -6.58 12.32
C VAL A 191 5.02 -7.13 13.67
N ARG A 192 4.27 -6.78 14.71
CA ARG A 192 4.51 -7.21 16.08
C ARG A 192 3.56 -8.34 16.47
N GLN A 193 4.10 -9.47 16.88
CA GLN A 193 3.30 -10.55 17.46
C GLN A 193 2.86 -10.12 18.88
N ILE A 194 1.56 -10.19 19.16
CA ILE A 194 0.96 -9.94 20.48
C ILE A 194 0.75 -11.28 21.21
N ASP A 195 0.14 -12.23 20.51
CA ASP A 195 -0.07 -13.60 20.95
C ASP A 195 -0.15 -14.54 19.72
N ASP A 196 -0.57 -15.80 19.90
CA ASP A 196 -0.58 -16.80 18.83
C ASP A 196 -1.52 -16.45 17.66
N THR A 197 -2.54 -15.64 17.89
CA THR A 197 -3.58 -15.28 16.92
C THR A 197 -3.67 -13.79 16.65
N THR A 198 -2.92 -12.96 17.34
CA THR A 198 -3.04 -11.50 17.27
C THR A 198 -1.70 -10.88 16.91
N ILE A 199 -1.70 -10.01 15.91
CA ILE A 199 -0.55 -9.18 15.54
C ILE A 199 -0.93 -7.70 15.59
N ALA A 200 0.06 -6.83 15.64
CA ALA A 200 -0.15 -5.38 15.57
C ALA A 200 0.82 -4.71 14.60
N ILE A 201 0.35 -3.63 13.97
CA ILE A 201 1.13 -2.77 13.07
C ILE A 201 0.92 -1.31 13.50
N ALA A 202 2.01 -0.60 13.77
CA ALA A 202 1.95 0.82 14.10
C ALA A 202 1.48 1.66 12.90
N ASP A 203 0.57 2.60 13.10
CA ASP A 203 0.29 3.61 12.07
C ASP A 203 1.30 4.75 12.18
N ARG A 204 2.13 4.88 11.16
CA ARG A 204 3.17 5.91 11.10
C ARG A 204 2.71 7.13 10.32
N PRO A 205 3.20 8.33 10.67
CA PRO A 205 2.91 9.53 9.89
C PRO A 205 3.29 9.35 8.42
N GLY A 206 2.30 9.42 7.54
CA GLY A 206 2.43 9.22 6.09
C GLY A 206 1.87 10.40 5.30
N ASN A 207 1.10 10.09 4.27
CA ASN A 207 0.43 11.07 3.41
C ASN A 207 -0.80 11.75 4.06
N ARG A 208 -1.17 11.37 5.28
CA ARG A 208 -2.33 11.83 6.05
C ARG A 208 -3.69 11.56 5.38
N ARG A 209 -3.75 10.62 4.45
CA ARG A 209 -5.04 10.20 3.87
C ARG A 209 -5.85 9.36 4.86
N THR A 210 -5.17 8.53 5.64
CA THR A 210 -5.79 7.67 6.66
C THR A 210 -6.90 6.75 6.12
N ASP A 211 -6.83 6.40 4.82
CA ASP A 211 -7.87 5.61 4.14
C ASP A 211 -8.12 4.28 4.86
N THR A 212 -7.07 3.49 5.12
CA THR A 212 -7.19 2.22 5.87
C THR A 212 -7.88 2.42 7.23
N LEU A 213 -7.54 3.49 7.97
CA LEU A 213 -8.11 3.71 9.31
C LEU A 213 -9.61 4.00 9.24
N HIS A 214 -10.06 4.79 8.25
CA HIS A 214 -11.48 5.07 8.06
C HIS A 214 -12.24 3.84 7.54
N ASN A 215 -11.64 3.08 6.60
CA ASN A 215 -12.25 1.85 6.11
C ASN A 215 -12.54 0.88 7.27
N LEU A 216 -11.62 0.77 8.25
CA LEU A 216 -11.79 -0.08 9.42
C LEU A 216 -12.88 0.37 10.41
N MET A 217 -13.39 1.61 10.28
CA MET A 217 -14.57 2.02 11.06
C MET A 217 -15.85 1.39 10.50
N ASP A 218 -15.85 1.02 9.21
CA ASP A 218 -17.00 0.46 8.52
C ASP A 218 -16.89 -1.05 8.32
N ASP A 219 -15.69 -1.52 7.90
CA ASP A 219 -15.43 -2.91 7.56
C ASP A 219 -14.11 -3.38 8.19
N PRO A 220 -14.15 -4.26 9.19
CA PRO A 220 -12.96 -4.70 9.90
C PRO A 220 -12.08 -5.66 9.09
N ARG A 221 -12.55 -6.20 7.95
CA ARG A 221 -11.82 -7.18 7.16
C ARG A 221 -10.55 -6.59 6.57
N ILE A 222 -9.45 -7.34 6.63
CA ILE A 222 -8.19 -6.97 6.00
C ILE A 222 -7.52 -8.18 5.33
N ALA A 223 -6.68 -7.87 4.38
CA ALA A 223 -5.60 -8.75 3.93
C ALA A 223 -4.30 -7.97 3.87
N LEU A 224 -3.19 -8.62 4.15
CA LEU A 224 -1.87 -8.04 3.96
C LEU A 224 -0.90 -9.02 3.33
N LEU A 225 -0.01 -8.50 2.50
CA LEU A 225 1.13 -9.20 1.94
C LEU A 225 2.40 -8.60 2.55
N ALA A 226 3.14 -9.39 3.31
CA ALA A 226 4.42 -8.99 3.87
C ALA A 226 5.56 -9.41 2.93
N MET A 227 6.51 -8.52 2.71
CA MET A 227 7.67 -8.70 1.86
C MET A 227 8.96 -8.40 2.63
N GLN A 228 9.99 -9.20 2.37
CA GLN A 228 11.32 -9.01 2.90
C GLN A 228 12.29 -8.77 1.74
N PRO A 229 13.02 -7.64 1.73
CA PRO A 229 13.99 -7.36 0.68
C PRO A 229 15.01 -8.49 0.49
N GLY A 230 15.21 -8.92 -0.75
CA GLY A 230 16.08 -10.04 -1.09
C GLY A 230 15.46 -11.42 -0.94
N SER A 231 14.25 -11.55 -0.37
CA SER A 231 13.55 -12.82 -0.27
C SER A 231 12.64 -13.05 -1.47
N HIS A 232 12.48 -14.31 -1.85
CA HIS A 232 11.45 -14.75 -2.80
C HIS A 232 10.20 -15.31 -2.11
N TYR A 233 10.18 -15.31 -0.78
CA TYR A 233 8.99 -15.63 -0.01
C TYR A 233 8.18 -14.38 0.28
N VAL A 234 6.88 -14.56 0.42
CA VAL A 234 5.94 -13.60 0.98
C VAL A 234 5.13 -14.28 2.07
N ALA A 235 4.67 -13.49 3.05
CA ALA A 235 3.67 -13.96 3.99
C ALA A 235 2.36 -13.22 3.75
N GLU A 236 1.27 -13.98 3.57
CA GLU A 236 -0.09 -13.46 3.51
C GLU A 236 -0.79 -13.65 4.84
N ILE A 237 -1.46 -12.61 5.31
CA ILE A 237 -2.32 -12.62 6.50
C ILE A 237 -3.69 -12.13 6.07
N ARG A 238 -4.74 -12.82 6.54
CA ARG A 238 -6.14 -12.38 6.42
C ARG A 238 -6.79 -12.42 7.79
N GLY A 239 -7.74 -11.56 8.01
CA GLY A 239 -8.47 -11.50 9.27
C GLY A 239 -9.22 -10.20 9.45
N THR A 240 -9.47 -9.84 10.69
CA THR A 240 -10.13 -8.59 11.04
C THR A 240 -9.20 -7.68 11.85
N ALA A 241 -9.31 -6.39 11.62
CA ALA A 241 -8.48 -5.39 12.28
C ALA A 241 -9.32 -4.34 13.00
N ARG A 242 -8.75 -3.77 14.04
CA ARG A 242 -9.29 -2.63 14.77
C ARG A 242 -8.21 -1.61 15.05
N VAL A 243 -8.61 -0.36 15.19
CA VAL A 243 -7.71 0.74 15.53
C VAL A 243 -7.60 0.85 17.04
N CYS A 244 -6.40 0.66 17.59
CA CYS A 244 -6.13 0.59 19.02
C CYS A 244 -5.33 1.80 19.50
N THR A 245 -5.66 2.28 20.72
CA THR A 245 -5.03 3.44 21.37
C THR A 245 -4.39 3.08 22.72
N ASP A 246 -4.16 1.80 23.04
CA ASP A 246 -3.49 1.38 24.28
C ASP A 246 -2.08 1.96 24.38
N ASP A 247 -1.83 2.77 25.41
CA ASP A 247 -0.57 3.49 25.59
C ASP A 247 0.64 2.54 25.72
N ALA A 248 0.47 1.39 26.37
CA ALA A 248 1.56 0.43 26.56
C ALA A 248 1.93 -0.26 25.23
N LEU A 249 0.93 -0.60 24.42
CA LEU A 249 1.15 -1.13 23.09
C LEU A 249 1.86 -0.08 22.20
N LEU A 250 1.34 1.14 22.16
CA LEU A 250 1.88 2.23 21.36
C LEU A 250 3.32 2.58 21.76
N GLU A 251 3.62 2.69 23.05
CA GLU A 251 4.97 2.95 23.54
C GLU A 251 5.93 1.80 23.20
N SER A 252 5.47 0.55 23.22
CA SER A 252 6.26 -0.60 22.80
C SER A 252 6.64 -0.58 21.31
N MET A 253 5.89 0.19 20.50
CA MET A 253 6.10 0.39 19.05
C MET A 253 6.83 1.70 18.74
N ARG A 254 7.41 2.35 19.74
CA ARG A 254 8.18 3.58 19.58
C ARG A 254 9.33 3.41 18.60
N LEU A 255 9.51 4.36 17.69
CA LEU A 255 10.59 4.39 16.71
C LEU A 255 11.19 5.79 16.68
N ARG A 256 12.52 5.90 16.79
CA ARG A 256 13.25 7.18 16.75
C ARG A 256 12.60 8.26 17.64
N ASP A 257 12.35 7.94 18.89
CA ASP A 257 11.71 8.81 19.88
C ASP A 257 10.27 9.26 19.55
N ARG A 258 9.59 8.54 18.68
CA ARG A 258 8.19 8.81 18.33
C ARG A 258 7.31 7.61 18.60
N THR A 259 6.38 7.79 19.51
CA THR A 259 5.29 6.85 19.78
C THR A 259 4.21 7.05 18.73
N PRO A 260 3.70 6.01 18.06
CA PRO A 260 2.59 6.13 17.12
C PRO A 260 1.33 6.58 17.88
N LYS A 261 0.40 7.23 17.19
CA LYS A 261 -0.87 7.65 17.77
C LYS A 261 -1.89 6.53 17.88
N VAL A 262 -1.82 5.58 16.97
CA VAL A 262 -2.67 4.39 16.91
C VAL A 262 -1.88 3.21 16.34
N ALA A 263 -2.35 2.01 16.66
CA ALA A 263 -1.90 0.77 16.03
C ALA A 263 -3.10 0.03 15.44
N LEU A 264 -2.88 -0.70 14.36
CA LEU A 264 -3.82 -1.70 13.86
C LEU A 264 -3.56 -2.99 14.62
N VAL A 265 -4.54 -3.45 15.38
CA VAL A 265 -4.52 -4.77 16.03
C VAL A 265 -5.33 -5.71 15.15
N ILE A 266 -4.73 -6.79 14.72
CA ILE A 266 -5.26 -7.72 13.72
C ILE A 266 -5.45 -9.08 14.36
N ASP A 267 -6.68 -9.57 14.40
CA ASP A 267 -7.02 -10.93 14.73
C ASP A 267 -6.84 -11.78 13.45
N VAL A 268 -5.87 -12.68 13.50
CA VAL A 268 -5.43 -13.48 12.36
C VAL A 268 -6.31 -14.71 12.20
N GLU A 269 -7.04 -14.79 11.09
CA GLU A 269 -7.88 -15.92 10.71
C GLU A 269 -7.15 -16.88 9.77
N HIS A 270 -6.29 -16.32 8.90
CA HIS A 270 -5.46 -17.08 7.99
C HIS A 270 -4.05 -16.51 7.93
N ARG A 271 -3.06 -17.38 7.91
CA ARG A 271 -1.65 -17.02 7.69
C ARG A 271 -0.96 -18.07 6.83
N GLU A 272 -0.25 -17.62 5.82
CA GLU A 272 0.49 -18.45 4.91
C GLU A 272 1.83 -17.81 4.56
N ILE A 273 2.87 -18.62 4.44
CA ILE A 273 4.11 -18.21 3.78
C ILE A 273 4.29 -19.07 2.53
N ARG A 274 4.58 -18.44 1.41
CA ARG A 274 4.78 -19.13 0.15
C ARG A 274 5.92 -18.54 -0.65
N ASN A 275 6.49 -19.37 -1.50
CA ASN A 275 7.34 -18.90 -2.57
C ASN A 275 6.47 -18.14 -3.57
N GLU A 276 6.89 -16.92 -3.95
CA GLU A 276 6.10 -16.03 -4.80
C GLU A 276 6.74 -15.89 -6.19
N PRO A 277 6.20 -16.58 -7.20
CA PRO A 277 6.73 -16.54 -8.57
C PRO A 277 6.78 -15.12 -9.16
N ALA A 278 5.89 -14.23 -8.74
CA ALA A 278 5.84 -12.84 -9.21
C ALA A 278 7.12 -12.06 -8.84
N LEU A 279 7.75 -12.35 -7.70
CA LEU A 279 9.01 -11.73 -7.30
C LEU A 279 10.17 -12.13 -8.23
N PHE A 280 10.18 -13.38 -8.69
CA PHE A 280 11.16 -13.84 -9.67
C PHE A 280 10.90 -13.26 -11.05
N ALA A 281 9.64 -13.30 -11.52
CA ALA A 281 9.28 -12.76 -12.82
C ALA A 281 9.60 -11.28 -12.94
N ALA A 282 9.44 -10.54 -11.85
CA ALA A 282 9.79 -9.12 -11.74
C ALA A 282 11.31 -8.89 -11.60
N ASP A 283 12.07 -9.91 -11.17
CA ASP A 283 13.45 -9.75 -10.71
C ASP A 283 13.61 -8.55 -9.76
N LEU A 284 12.65 -8.46 -8.81
CA LEU A 284 12.36 -7.24 -8.06
C LEU A 284 13.55 -6.72 -7.25
N TRP A 285 14.38 -7.62 -6.73
CA TRP A 285 15.49 -7.27 -5.85
C TRP A 285 16.80 -7.05 -6.58
N ASN A 286 16.84 -7.25 -7.91
CA ASN A 286 18.04 -7.05 -8.70
C ASN A 286 18.42 -5.56 -8.78
N PRO A 287 19.62 -5.17 -8.30
CA PRO A 287 20.04 -3.78 -8.34
C PRO A 287 20.09 -3.17 -9.76
N THR A 288 20.25 -4.01 -10.81
CA THR A 288 20.27 -3.53 -12.20
C THR A 288 18.89 -3.15 -12.73
N ARG A 289 17.80 -3.59 -12.05
CA ARG A 289 16.42 -3.18 -12.35
C ARG A 289 16.08 -1.80 -11.80
N ARG A 290 16.94 -1.24 -10.94
CA ARG A 290 16.70 0.11 -10.40
C ARG A 290 16.75 1.14 -11.50
N ILE A 291 15.69 1.93 -11.58
CA ILE A 291 15.60 3.00 -12.57
C ILE A 291 16.53 4.17 -12.23
N ALA A 292 16.97 4.89 -13.24
CA ALA A 292 17.68 6.16 -13.04
C ALA A 292 16.71 7.21 -12.44
N ASP A 293 17.23 8.14 -11.61
CA ASP A 293 16.45 9.22 -10.98
C ASP A 293 15.65 10.07 -11.97
N SER A 294 16.11 10.14 -13.24
CA SER A 294 15.44 10.89 -14.30
C SER A 294 14.36 10.10 -15.06
N ALA A 295 14.20 8.80 -14.78
CA ALA A 295 13.26 7.95 -15.51
C ALA A 295 11.81 8.33 -15.23
N LEU A 296 11.52 8.76 -14.00
CA LEU A 296 10.21 9.26 -13.58
C LEU A 296 10.29 10.72 -13.11
N PRO A 297 9.22 11.51 -13.28
CA PRO A 297 9.16 12.85 -12.73
C PRO A 297 9.20 12.82 -11.20
N ARG A 298 9.74 13.88 -10.59
CA ARG A 298 9.68 14.01 -9.13
C ARG A 298 8.22 14.03 -8.64
N ALA A 299 7.96 13.39 -7.50
CA ALA A 299 6.62 13.29 -6.89
C ALA A 299 5.85 14.62 -6.82
N ALA A 300 6.53 15.72 -6.46
CA ALA A 300 5.92 17.05 -6.42
C ALA A 300 5.37 17.51 -7.78
N THR A 301 5.96 17.07 -8.89
CA THR A 301 5.45 17.35 -10.24
C THR A 301 4.15 16.58 -10.49
N ILE A 302 4.16 15.27 -10.22
CA ILE A 302 3.00 14.39 -10.38
C ILE A 302 1.85 14.90 -9.51
N TRP A 303 2.08 15.15 -8.22
CA TRP A 303 1.04 15.68 -7.33
C TRP A 303 0.49 17.02 -7.74
N ALA A 304 1.33 17.94 -8.25
CA ALA A 304 0.84 19.23 -8.74
C ALA A 304 -0.06 19.06 -9.96
N ASP A 305 0.32 18.17 -10.87
CA ASP A 305 -0.45 17.91 -12.08
C ASP A 305 -1.75 17.15 -11.75
N HIS A 306 -1.74 16.18 -10.82
CA HIS A 306 -2.95 15.53 -10.29
C HIS A 306 -3.90 16.54 -9.63
N VAL A 307 -3.41 17.44 -8.77
CA VAL A 307 -4.25 18.51 -8.19
C VAL A 307 -4.89 19.36 -9.28
N ARG A 308 -4.18 19.72 -10.35
CA ARG A 308 -4.75 20.49 -11.47
C ARG A 308 -5.82 19.74 -12.24
N ARG A 309 -5.67 18.41 -12.37
CA ARG A 309 -6.58 17.51 -13.11
C ARG A 309 -7.71 16.96 -12.26
N ASN A 310 -7.62 17.12 -10.93
CA ASN A 310 -8.68 16.67 -10.03
C ASN A 310 -10.01 17.34 -10.38
N THR A 311 -11.09 16.57 -10.42
CA THR A 311 -12.41 17.02 -10.89
C THR A 311 -13.36 17.45 -9.77
N ASP A 312 -12.90 17.47 -8.51
CA ASP A 312 -13.68 17.93 -7.38
C ASP A 312 -14.20 19.36 -7.62
N SER A 313 -15.50 19.58 -7.42
CA SER A 313 -16.20 20.83 -7.71
C SER A 313 -16.17 21.85 -6.56
N GLY A 314 -15.70 21.47 -5.38
CA GLY A 314 -15.65 22.32 -4.19
C GLY A 314 -14.86 23.62 -4.39
N THR A 315 -15.25 24.69 -3.70
CA THR A 315 -14.58 26.01 -3.80
C THR A 315 -13.10 25.89 -3.42
N GLY A 316 -12.77 25.14 -2.36
CA GLY A 316 -11.39 24.89 -1.95
C GLY A 316 -10.58 24.18 -3.03
N ALA A 317 -11.18 23.19 -3.74
CA ALA A 317 -10.55 22.49 -4.85
C ALA A 317 -10.25 23.42 -6.02
N LYS A 318 -11.19 24.33 -6.37
CA LYS A 318 -10.99 25.34 -7.42
C LYS A 318 -9.82 26.28 -7.09
N VAL A 319 -9.71 26.72 -5.83
CA VAL A 319 -8.61 27.54 -5.36
C VAL A 319 -7.29 26.76 -5.40
N ALA A 320 -7.27 25.56 -4.86
CA ALA A 320 -6.09 24.71 -4.85
C ALA A 320 -5.53 24.46 -6.26
N ARG A 321 -6.39 24.16 -7.24
CA ARG A 321 -5.98 23.98 -8.65
C ARG A 321 -5.27 25.21 -9.24
N ARG A 322 -5.69 26.42 -8.86
CA ARG A 322 -5.07 27.67 -9.34
C ARG A 322 -3.76 27.97 -8.65
N LEU A 323 -3.64 27.65 -7.37
CA LEU A 323 -2.51 28.05 -6.52
C LEU A 323 -1.44 26.96 -6.38
N VAL A 324 -1.71 25.73 -6.80
CA VAL A 324 -0.75 24.63 -6.65
C VAL A 324 0.57 24.93 -7.35
N SER A 325 1.67 24.87 -6.60
CA SER A 325 3.02 25.13 -7.06
C SER A 325 3.89 23.88 -6.89
N LYS A 326 4.53 23.44 -7.98
CA LYS A 326 5.50 22.33 -7.96
C LYS A 326 6.66 22.63 -6.98
N ARG A 327 7.13 23.87 -6.92
CA ARG A 327 8.22 24.29 -6.01
C ARG A 327 7.78 24.24 -4.55
N ALA A 328 6.58 24.75 -4.23
CA ALA A 328 6.05 24.72 -2.86
C ALA A 328 5.81 23.28 -2.38
N LEU A 329 5.25 22.41 -3.24
CA LEU A 329 5.10 21.01 -2.94
C LEU A 329 6.44 20.30 -2.72
N ALA A 330 7.45 20.56 -3.57
CA ALA A 330 8.78 19.97 -3.41
C ALA A 330 9.44 20.41 -2.09
N ALA A 331 9.33 21.69 -1.72
CA ALA A 331 9.84 22.18 -0.43
C ALA A 331 9.10 21.54 0.76
N GLY A 332 7.77 21.44 0.69
CA GLY A 332 6.96 20.78 1.71
C GLY A 332 7.30 19.29 1.89
N VAL A 333 7.48 18.57 0.79
CA VAL A 333 7.90 17.16 0.81
C VAL A 333 9.31 17.00 1.41
N ALA A 334 10.26 17.82 1.00
CA ALA A 334 11.62 17.77 1.53
C ALA A 334 11.67 18.10 3.04
N TYR A 335 10.83 19.02 3.50
CA TYR A 335 10.65 19.28 4.93
C TYR A 335 10.02 18.10 5.65
N ASP A 336 8.91 17.56 5.13
CA ASP A 336 8.19 16.45 5.73
C ASP A 336 9.04 15.16 5.82
N TYR A 337 9.84 14.87 4.80
CA TYR A 337 10.75 13.70 4.82
C TYR A 337 11.91 13.89 5.83
N ARG A 338 12.39 15.11 6.04
CA ARG A 338 13.42 15.38 7.06
C ARG A 338 12.88 15.31 8.49
N THR A 339 11.64 15.69 8.69
CA THR A 339 11.07 15.82 10.04
C THR A 339 10.21 14.64 10.46
N ASN A 340 9.69 13.84 9.52
CA ASN A 340 8.69 12.80 9.78
C ASN A 340 9.04 11.42 9.18
N LEU A 341 10.31 11.18 8.94
CA LEU A 341 10.83 9.85 8.58
C LEU A 341 11.10 8.99 9.80
#